data_22242e66429f36151b58385caf04253f
#
_entry.id   22242e66429f36151b58385caf04253f
#
_cell.length_a   1.000
_cell.length_b   1.000
_cell.length_c   1.000
_cell.angle_alpha   90.00
_cell.angle_beta   90.00
_cell.angle_gamma   90.00
#
_symmetry.space_group_name_H-M   'P 1'
#
loop_
_entity.id
_entity.type
_entity.pdbx_description
1 polymer ?
#
loop_
_entity_poly.entity_id
_entity_poly.type
_entity_poly.pdbx_seq_one_letter_code
_entity_poly.pdbx_strand_id
1 'polypeptide(L)'
;MTHLTRTLLAGLVAAVVAASAQAQTKLAVVNMKTVFDGYWKTKQSDATVKEREAEFKTERKKMEDDYEKLNGEFRELEKGSRDPAISAEEQKKRKDSANSKLLEIREIEQSVQNFDRNFRQQVADQITRMRENIFRDIREVVEAKAKSGGYGLVLNTAAEITQIPVFLYVSGLPDMSQEILTELNAKAPPGALGDKK
;
A
#
# COMPACT_ATOMS: atom_id res chain seq x y z
N MET A 1 30.40 -61.38 -39.40
CA MET A 1 29.16 -60.60 -39.25
C MET A 1 28.83 -60.22 -37.81
N THR A 2 29.42 -60.80 -36.77
CA THR A 2 29.06 -60.60 -35.35
C THR A 2 29.73 -59.39 -34.67
N HIS A 3 30.80 -58.84 -35.22
CA HIS A 3 31.50 -57.68 -34.59
C HIS A 3 30.91 -56.34 -35.04
N LEU A 4 30.39 -56.26 -36.28
CA LEU A 4 29.79 -55.00 -36.78
C LEU A 4 28.46 -54.68 -36.11
N THR A 5 27.67 -55.70 -35.77
CA THR A 5 26.39 -55.53 -35.07
C THR A 5 26.55 -55.15 -33.59
N ARG A 6 27.64 -55.58 -32.93
CA ARG A 6 27.93 -55.23 -31.56
C ARG A 6 28.38 -53.75 -31.43
N THR A 7 29.15 -53.25 -32.37
CA THR A 7 29.60 -51.83 -32.36
C THR A 7 28.47 -50.86 -32.67
N LEU A 8 27.53 -51.22 -33.54
CA LEU A 8 26.32 -50.41 -33.82
C LEU A 8 25.36 -50.34 -32.62
N LEU A 9 25.22 -51.46 -31.90
CA LEU A 9 24.37 -51.50 -30.68
C LEU A 9 24.95 -50.67 -29.54
N ALA A 10 26.29 -50.69 -29.33
CA ALA A 10 26.98 -49.89 -28.31
C ALA A 10 26.89 -48.38 -28.63
N GLY A 11 26.94 -47.99 -29.90
CA GLY A 11 26.78 -46.56 -30.33
C GLY A 11 25.37 -46.05 -30.08
N LEU A 12 24.32 -46.86 -30.32
CA LEU A 12 22.94 -46.48 -30.10
C LEU A 12 22.59 -46.31 -28.62
N VAL A 13 23.13 -47.11 -27.72
CA VAL A 13 22.92 -47.01 -26.26
C VAL A 13 23.63 -45.78 -25.69
N ALA A 14 24.83 -45.45 -26.19
CA ALA A 14 25.54 -44.23 -25.78
C ALA A 14 24.80 -42.95 -26.22
N ALA A 15 24.13 -42.92 -27.38
CA ALA A 15 23.35 -41.79 -27.86
C ALA A 15 22.07 -41.57 -27.04
N VAL A 16 21.44 -42.61 -26.49
CA VAL A 16 20.23 -42.51 -25.67
C VAL A 16 20.56 -42.00 -24.27
N VAL A 17 21.74 -42.31 -23.72
CA VAL A 17 22.16 -41.79 -22.38
C VAL A 17 22.53 -40.30 -22.44
N ALA A 18 23.04 -39.81 -23.55
CA ALA A 18 23.34 -38.40 -23.72
C ALA A 18 22.11 -37.49 -23.84
N ALA A 19 20.95 -38.05 -24.19
CA ALA A 19 19.69 -37.29 -24.33
C ALA A 19 18.97 -36.98 -23.01
N SER A 20 19.42 -37.57 -21.89
CA SER A 20 18.90 -37.27 -20.53
C SER A 20 19.71 -36.21 -19.80
N ALA A 21 20.34 -35.25 -20.48
CA ALA A 21 20.75 -33.99 -19.86
C ALA A 21 19.48 -33.30 -19.36
N GLN A 22 19.07 -33.63 -18.13
CA GLN A 22 17.97 -32.91 -17.48
C GLN A 22 18.33 -31.45 -17.50
N ALA A 23 17.52 -30.67 -18.22
CA ALA A 23 17.64 -29.22 -18.18
C ALA A 23 17.45 -28.81 -16.72
N GLN A 24 18.55 -28.56 -16.01
CA GLN A 24 18.50 -28.04 -14.64
C GLN A 24 17.72 -26.73 -14.70
N THR A 25 16.54 -26.73 -14.09
CA THR A 25 15.73 -25.53 -13.98
C THR A 25 16.55 -24.43 -13.30
N LYS A 26 16.92 -23.39 -14.05
CA LYS A 26 17.67 -22.28 -13.53
C LYS A 26 16.78 -21.51 -12.54
N LEU A 27 17.27 -21.30 -11.34
CA LEU A 27 16.56 -20.61 -10.27
C LEU A 27 17.18 -19.25 -10.01
N ALA A 28 16.33 -18.28 -9.60
CA ALA A 28 16.76 -16.98 -9.11
C ALA A 28 15.94 -16.57 -7.89
N VAL A 29 16.38 -15.54 -7.20
CA VAL A 29 15.65 -14.93 -6.09
C VAL A 29 15.38 -13.47 -6.35
N VAL A 30 14.34 -12.95 -5.70
CA VAL A 30 14.02 -11.53 -5.64
C VAL A 30 13.52 -11.18 -4.25
N ASN A 31 14.00 -10.08 -3.68
CA ASN A 31 13.43 -9.50 -2.46
C ASN A 31 12.35 -8.50 -2.85
N MET A 32 11.10 -8.95 -2.90
CA MET A 32 9.96 -8.12 -3.31
C MET A 32 9.78 -6.89 -2.41
N LYS A 33 10.13 -6.98 -1.12
CA LYS A 33 10.06 -5.83 -0.22
C LYS A 33 11.07 -4.75 -0.61
N THR A 34 12.31 -5.13 -0.87
CA THR A 34 13.36 -4.21 -1.30
C THR A 34 12.98 -3.53 -2.62
N VAL A 35 12.44 -4.30 -3.57
CA VAL A 35 11.99 -3.75 -4.87
C VAL A 35 10.81 -2.80 -4.68
N PHE A 36 9.80 -3.20 -3.90
CA PHE A 36 8.63 -2.38 -3.61
C PHE A 36 9.00 -1.06 -2.94
N ASP A 37 9.78 -1.11 -1.85
CA ASP A 37 10.17 0.08 -1.08
C ASP A 37 11.07 1.04 -1.89
N GLY A 38 11.89 0.50 -2.78
CA GLY A 38 12.79 1.28 -3.65
C GLY A 38 12.14 1.85 -4.91
N TYR A 39 10.95 1.37 -5.30
CA TYR A 39 10.29 1.78 -6.53
C TYR A 39 9.75 3.21 -6.42
N TRP A 40 10.02 4.04 -7.44
CA TRP A 40 9.60 5.44 -7.44
C TRP A 40 8.08 5.64 -7.27
N LYS A 41 7.25 4.76 -7.84
CA LYS A 41 5.79 4.82 -7.66
C LYS A 41 5.36 4.61 -6.22
N THR A 42 6.05 3.78 -5.46
CA THR A 42 5.78 3.60 -4.01
C THR A 42 6.05 4.91 -3.28
N LYS A 43 7.20 5.53 -3.50
CA LYS A 43 7.55 6.82 -2.88
C LYS A 43 6.58 7.94 -3.24
N GLN A 44 6.18 8.01 -4.50
CA GLN A 44 5.17 8.97 -4.96
C GLN A 44 3.82 8.74 -4.28
N SER A 45 3.39 7.49 -4.18
CA SER A 45 2.12 7.13 -3.54
C SER A 45 2.12 7.44 -2.04
N ASP A 46 3.23 7.15 -1.35
CA ASP A 46 3.41 7.50 0.07
C ASP A 46 3.34 9.02 0.29
N ALA A 47 3.92 9.80 -0.62
CA ALA A 47 3.82 11.26 -0.58
C ALA A 47 2.37 11.73 -0.75
N THR A 48 1.64 11.16 -1.70
CA THR A 48 0.21 11.48 -1.92
C THR A 48 -0.66 11.10 -0.71
N VAL A 49 -0.40 9.96 -0.07
CA VAL A 49 -1.13 9.58 1.16
C VAL A 49 -0.86 10.56 2.29
N LYS A 50 0.41 10.96 2.49
CA LYS A 50 0.78 11.96 3.51
C LYS A 50 0.13 13.33 3.26
N GLU A 51 0.06 13.76 2.01
CA GLU A 51 -0.63 15.01 1.64
C GLU A 51 -2.12 14.95 1.99
N ARG A 52 -2.81 13.87 1.64
CA ARG A 52 -4.21 13.65 2.01
C ARG A 52 -4.44 13.58 3.51
N GLU A 53 -3.53 12.97 4.26
CA GLU A 53 -3.59 12.97 5.73
C GLU A 53 -3.44 14.37 6.32
N ALA A 54 -2.60 15.23 5.72
CA ALA A 54 -2.45 16.61 6.15
C ALA A 54 -3.72 17.44 5.85
N GLU A 55 -4.31 17.27 4.65
CA GLU A 55 -5.59 17.90 4.29
C GLU A 55 -6.70 17.46 5.24
N PHE A 56 -6.81 16.16 5.51
CA PHE A 56 -7.78 15.62 6.45
C PHE A 56 -7.65 16.23 7.85
N LYS A 57 -6.42 16.31 8.39
CA LYS A 57 -6.18 16.92 9.70
C LYS A 57 -6.62 18.39 9.74
N THR A 58 -6.38 19.12 8.67
CA THR A 58 -6.77 20.52 8.55
C THR A 58 -8.29 20.67 8.54
N GLU A 59 -8.99 19.85 7.76
CA GLU A 59 -10.44 19.91 7.67
C GLU A 59 -11.13 19.45 8.96
N ARG A 60 -10.61 18.36 9.55
CA ARG A 60 -11.10 17.87 10.83
C ARG A 60 -10.93 18.90 11.95
N LYS A 61 -9.82 19.64 11.95
CA LYS A 61 -9.58 20.73 12.91
C LYS A 61 -10.62 21.84 12.78
N LYS A 62 -11.00 22.22 11.56
CA LYS A 62 -12.08 23.21 11.36
C LYS A 62 -13.41 22.73 11.94
N MET A 63 -13.76 21.46 11.71
CA MET A 63 -14.98 20.88 12.27
C MET A 63 -14.95 20.84 13.81
N GLU A 64 -13.78 20.59 14.40
CA GLU A 64 -13.59 20.66 15.86
C GLU A 64 -13.75 22.09 16.39
N ASP A 65 -13.18 23.07 15.71
CA ASP A 65 -13.32 24.50 16.08
C ASP A 65 -14.78 24.95 15.98
N ASP A 66 -15.52 24.54 14.95
CA ASP A 66 -16.96 24.80 14.80
C ASP A 66 -17.78 24.14 15.92
N TYR A 67 -17.46 22.89 16.28
CA TYR A 67 -18.05 22.19 17.40
C TYR A 67 -17.83 22.92 18.72
N GLU A 68 -16.60 23.34 19.00
CA GLU A 68 -16.27 24.10 20.22
C GLU A 68 -17.03 25.44 20.30
N LYS A 69 -17.13 26.15 19.17
CA LYS A 69 -17.89 27.38 19.07
C LYS A 69 -19.36 27.17 19.38
N LEU A 70 -20.00 26.18 18.73
CA LEU A 70 -21.40 25.84 18.97
C LEU A 70 -21.68 25.45 20.41
N ASN A 71 -20.78 24.69 21.03
CA ASN A 71 -20.87 24.35 22.45
C ASN A 71 -20.75 25.59 23.37
N GLY A 72 -19.89 26.54 23.01
CA GLY A 72 -19.79 27.81 23.72
C GLY A 72 -21.11 28.61 23.64
N GLU A 73 -21.65 28.78 22.44
CA GLU A 73 -22.94 29.46 22.20
C GLU A 73 -24.08 28.76 22.95
N PHE A 74 -24.15 27.44 22.90
CA PHE A 74 -25.15 26.66 23.64
C PHE A 74 -25.10 26.93 25.17
N ARG A 75 -23.88 26.87 25.76
CA ARG A 75 -23.71 27.09 27.20
C ARG A 75 -24.13 28.49 27.62
N GLU A 76 -23.81 29.50 26.84
CA GLU A 76 -24.21 30.89 27.12
C GLU A 76 -25.75 31.05 27.01
N LEU A 77 -26.39 30.48 26.02
CA LEU A 77 -27.84 30.50 25.89
C LEU A 77 -28.53 29.74 27.01
N GLU A 78 -28.02 28.57 27.38
CA GLU A 78 -28.54 27.76 28.47
C GLU A 78 -28.43 28.51 29.82
N LYS A 79 -27.28 29.07 30.12
CA LYS A 79 -27.05 29.91 31.31
C LYS A 79 -27.99 31.11 31.34
N GLY A 80 -28.04 31.84 30.21
CA GLY A 80 -28.89 33.01 30.08
C GLY A 80 -30.40 32.69 30.16
N SER A 81 -30.84 31.50 29.79
CA SER A 81 -32.24 31.08 29.88
C SER A 81 -32.74 30.88 31.32
N ARG A 82 -31.79 30.74 32.29
CA ARG A 82 -32.07 30.54 33.71
C ARG A 82 -31.88 31.84 34.52
N ASP A 83 -31.57 32.95 33.88
CA ASP A 83 -31.35 34.23 34.55
C ASP A 83 -32.67 34.79 35.07
N PRO A 84 -32.82 34.99 36.41
CA PRO A 84 -34.05 35.50 37.00
C PRO A 84 -34.26 37.02 36.71
N ALA A 85 -33.25 37.70 36.21
CA ALA A 85 -33.29 39.14 35.94
C ALA A 85 -34.03 39.47 34.57
N ILE A 86 -34.31 38.47 33.75
CA ILE A 86 -34.97 38.63 32.45
C ILE A 86 -36.42 38.14 32.46
N SER A 87 -37.23 38.61 31.52
CA SER A 87 -38.62 38.22 31.40
C SER A 87 -38.79 36.74 31.07
N ALA A 88 -39.93 36.14 31.43
CA ALA A 88 -40.25 34.73 31.09
C ALA A 88 -40.25 34.49 29.59
N GLU A 89 -40.64 35.49 28.80
CA GLU A 89 -40.62 35.40 27.34
C GLU A 89 -39.18 35.34 26.81
N GLU A 90 -38.28 36.15 27.34
CA GLU A 90 -36.87 36.13 26.94
C GLU A 90 -36.15 34.85 27.43
N GLN A 91 -36.52 34.33 28.59
CA GLN A 91 -36.03 33.04 29.07
C GLN A 91 -36.44 31.90 28.12
N LYS A 92 -37.72 31.91 27.68
CA LYS A 92 -38.24 30.93 26.71
C LYS A 92 -37.51 31.04 25.37
N LYS A 93 -37.33 32.25 24.83
CA LYS A 93 -36.59 32.47 23.57
C LYS A 93 -35.18 31.94 23.62
N ARG A 94 -34.45 32.21 24.70
CA ARG A 94 -33.06 31.67 24.89
C ARG A 94 -33.05 30.17 25.00
N LYS A 95 -34.02 29.56 25.68
CA LYS A 95 -34.17 28.12 25.76
C LYS A 95 -34.43 27.49 24.39
N ASP A 96 -35.31 28.09 23.60
CA ASP A 96 -35.60 27.60 22.24
C ASP A 96 -34.35 27.72 21.33
N SER A 97 -33.60 28.83 21.45
CA SER A 97 -32.32 29.01 20.75
C SER A 97 -31.27 27.99 21.21
N ALA A 98 -31.17 27.69 22.51
CA ALA A 98 -30.29 26.66 23.04
C ALA A 98 -30.64 25.27 22.47
N ASN A 99 -31.94 24.93 22.40
CA ASN A 99 -32.37 23.68 21.79
C ASN A 99 -31.99 23.59 20.30
N SER A 100 -32.10 24.68 19.55
CA SER A 100 -31.65 24.73 18.15
C SER A 100 -30.14 24.49 18.05
N LYS A 101 -29.34 25.14 18.94
CA LYS A 101 -27.89 24.91 18.98
C LYS A 101 -27.53 23.47 19.34
N LEU A 102 -28.30 22.83 20.21
CA LEU A 102 -28.10 21.41 20.54
C LEU A 102 -28.31 20.49 19.33
N LEU A 103 -29.24 20.84 18.45
CA LEU A 103 -29.42 20.10 17.18
C LEU A 103 -28.22 20.32 16.26
N GLU A 104 -27.76 21.56 16.09
CA GLU A 104 -26.56 21.86 15.27
C GLU A 104 -25.32 21.11 15.81
N ILE A 105 -25.13 21.03 17.13
CA ILE A 105 -24.06 20.28 17.76
C ILE A 105 -24.12 18.79 17.40
N ARG A 106 -25.31 18.18 17.46
CA ARG A 106 -25.49 16.77 17.08
C ARG A 106 -25.22 16.52 15.60
N GLU A 107 -25.60 17.45 14.75
CA GLU A 107 -25.33 17.37 13.32
C GLU A 107 -23.85 17.44 13.01
N ILE A 108 -23.09 18.32 13.68
CA ILE A 108 -21.63 18.38 13.48
C ILE A 108 -20.93 17.16 14.04
N GLU A 109 -21.36 16.64 15.20
CA GLU A 109 -20.83 15.37 15.75
C GLU A 109 -21.00 14.21 14.75
N GLN A 110 -22.19 14.09 14.15
CA GLN A 110 -22.46 13.06 13.16
C GLN A 110 -21.65 13.28 11.89
N SER A 111 -21.48 14.54 11.48
CA SER A 111 -20.67 14.92 10.32
C SER A 111 -19.19 14.55 10.52
N VAL A 112 -18.63 14.83 11.70
CA VAL A 112 -17.25 14.44 12.05
C VAL A 112 -17.07 12.92 12.00
N GLN A 113 -18.01 12.16 12.58
CA GLN A 113 -17.94 10.69 12.55
C GLN A 113 -17.99 10.13 11.12
N ASN A 114 -18.87 10.69 10.28
CA ASN A 114 -18.98 10.29 8.88
C ASN A 114 -17.73 10.67 8.10
N PHE A 115 -17.19 11.87 8.31
CA PHE A 115 -15.96 12.35 7.69
C PHE A 115 -14.78 11.44 8.02
N ASP A 116 -14.57 11.11 9.31
CA ASP A 116 -13.52 10.20 9.78
C ASP A 116 -13.64 8.81 9.14
N ARG A 117 -14.86 8.27 9.07
CA ARG A 117 -15.12 6.95 8.48
C ARG A 117 -14.83 6.92 6.99
N ASN A 118 -15.36 7.91 6.27
CA ASN A 118 -15.19 8.02 4.84
C ASN A 118 -13.71 8.21 4.46
N PHE A 119 -12.99 9.02 5.21
CA PHE A 119 -11.56 9.22 4.98
C PHE A 119 -10.77 7.91 5.15
N ARG A 120 -10.98 7.20 6.27
CA ARG A 120 -10.29 5.91 6.51
C ARG A 120 -10.55 4.91 5.40
N GLN A 121 -11.80 4.80 4.95
CA GLN A 121 -12.16 3.92 3.84
C GLN A 121 -11.47 4.32 2.54
N GLN A 122 -11.50 5.59 2.19
CA GLN A 122 -10.87 6.10 0.96
C GLN A 122 -9.36 5.87 0.95
N VAL A 123 -8.68 6.12 2.08
CA VAL A 123 -7.23 5.89 2.20
C VAL A 123 -6.90 4.40 2.13
N ALA A 124 -7.67 3.54 2.82
CA ALA A 124 -7.47 2.09 2.76
C ALA A 124 -7.63 1.56 1.32
N ASP A 125 -8.69 1.98 0.62
CA ASP A 125 -8.94 1.60 -0.76
C ASP A 125 -7.84 2.11 -1.72
N GLN A 126 -7.35 3.33 -1.48
CA GLN A 126 -6.26 3.89 -2.26
C GLN A 126 -4.96 3.10 -2.07
N ILE A 127 -4.60 2.78 -0.81
CA ILE A 127 -3.41 1.98 -0.49
C ILE A 127 -3.51 0.60 -1.12
N THR A 128 -4.67 -0.04 -1.06
CA THR A 128 -4.89 -1.36 -1.66
C THR A 128 -4.68 -1.33 -3.16
N ARG A 129 -5.36 -0.41 -3.87
CA ARG A 129 -5.20 -0.26 -5.33
C ARG A 129 -3.76 0.09 -5.74
N MET A 130 -3.12 0.94 -4.97
CA MET A 130 -1.72 1.32 -5.21
C MET A 130 -0.80 0.09 -5.11
N ARG A 131 -0.93 -0.69 -4.03
CA ARG A 131 -0.12 -1.91 -3.83
C ARG A 131 -0.34 -2.92 -4.96
N GLU A 132 -1.58 -3.17 -5.34
CA GLU A 132 -1.91 -4.07 -6.44
C GLU A 132 -1.26 -3.64 -7.76
N ASN A 133 -1.32 -2.35 -8.09
CA ASN A 133 -0.69 -1.80 -9.29
C ASN A 133 0.83 -1.93 -9.24
N ILE A 134 1.45 -1.60 -8.13
CA ILE A 134 2.90 -1.71 -7.94
C ILE A 134 3.36 -3.17 -8.03
N PHE A 135 2.66 -4.09 -7.38
CA PHE A 135 3.00 -5.51 -7.47
C PHE A 135 2.81 -6.07 -8.88
N ARG A 136 1.84 -5.58 -9.65
CA ARG A 136 1.68 -5.94 -11.05
C ARG A 136 2.87 -5.45 -11.88
N ASP A 137 3.26 -4.18 -11.76
CA ASP A 137 4.41 -3.62 -12.45
C ASP A 137 5.70 -4.41 -12.13
N ILE A 138 5.94 -4.73 -10.86
CA ILE A 138 7.11 -5.51 -10.44
C ILE A 138 7.05 -6.91 -11.06
N ARG A 139 5.90 -7.57 -11.02
CA ARG A 139 5.73 -8.91 -11.57
C ARG A 139 6.03 -8.94 -13.08
N GLU A 140 5.56 -7.96 -13.83
CA GLU A 140 5.81 -7.86 -15.27
C GLU A 140 7.30 -7.80 -15.58
N VAL A 141 8.08 -7.00 -14.81
CA VAL A 141 9.53 -6.91 -14.98
C VAL A 141 10.22 -8.20 -14.54
N VAL A 142 9.80 -8.82 -13.41
CA VAL A 142 10.32 -10.11 -12.96
C VAL A 142 10.11 -11.19 -14.02
N GLU A 143 8.90 -11.28 -14.61
CA GLU A 143 8.61 -12.26 -15.65
C GLU A 143 9.44 -12.03 -16.93
N ALA A 144 9.58 -10.77 -17.35
CA ALA A 144 10.40 -10.44 -18.53
C ALA A 144 11.86 -10.84 -18.30
N LYS A 145 12.43 -10.52 -17.14
CA LYS A 145 13.79 -10.88 -16.76
C LYS A 145 13.98 -12.39 -16.61
N ALA A 146 13.02 -13.07 -16.00
CA ALA A 146 13.06 -14.52 -15.86
C ALA A 146 13.09 -15.21 -17.23
N LYS A 147 12.22 -14.80 -18.14
CA LYS A 147 12.17 -15.34 -19.50
C LYS A 147 13.46 -15.08 -20.27
N SER A 148 13.97 -13.84 -20.28
CA SER A 148 15.20 -13.48 -20.99
C SER A 148 16.43 -14.15 -20.39
N GLY A 149 16.47 -14.35 -19.08
CA GLY A 149 17.57 -15.02 -18.37
C GLY A 149 17.48 -16.56 -18.36
N GLY A 150 16.42 -17.15 -18.93
CA GLY A 150 16.19 -18.60 -18.94
C GLY A 150 15.94 -19.20 -17.54
N TYR A 151 15.40 -18.40 -16.61
CA TYR A 151 15.01 -18.87 -15.29
C TYR A 151 13.65 -19.57 -15.35
N GLY A 152 13.56 -20.78 -14.81
CA GLY A 152 12.31 -21.52 -14.69
C GLY A 152 11.52 -21.21 -13.43
N LEU A 153 12.17 -20.63 -12.41
CA LEU A 153 11.54 -20.22 -11.16
C LEU A 153 12.26 -19.04 -10.53
N VAL A 154 11.50 -18.05 -10.06
CA VAL A 154 12.01 -16.94 -9.25
C VAL A 154 11.29 -16.95 -7.91
N LEU A 155 12.06 -17.01 -6.82
CA LEU A 155 11.56 -17.11 -5.45
C LEU A 155 11.58 -15.74 -4.78
N ASN A 156 10.51 -15.40 -4.07
CA ASN A 156 10.47 -14.19 -3.26
C ASN A 156 11.08 -14.44 -1.88
N THR A 157 12.21 -13.81 -1.58
CA THR A 157 12.90 -13.96 -0.29
C THR A 157 12.33 -13.06 0.82
N ALA A 158 11.47 -12.10 0.48
CA ALA A 158 10.80 -11.23 1.45
C ALA A 158 9.47 -11.79 1.98
N ALA A 159 9.07 -13.00 1.56
CA ALA A 159 7.79 -13.56 1.95
C ALA A 159 7.78 -13.98 3.43
N GLU A 160 7.15 -13.14 4.25
CA GLU A 160 6.81 -13.44 5.65
C GLU A 160 5.30 -13.59 5.75
N ILE A 161 4.82 -14.80 6.08
CA ILE A 161 3.38 -15.04 6.23
C ILE A 161 2.94 -14.79 7.68
N THR A 162 3.78 -15.07 8.66
CA THR A 162 3.45 -14.97 10.09
C THR A 162 4.72 -14.67 10.94
N GLN A 163 5.48 -13.66 10.59
CA GLN A 163 6.77 -13.34 11.22
C GLN A 163 7.83 -14.48 11.10
N ILE A 164 7.51 -15.53 10.35
CA ILE A 164 8.43 -16.63 10.05
C ILE A 164 8.77 -16.54 8.56
N PRO A 165 10.05 -16.39 8.20
CA PRO A 165 10.46 -16.35 6.80
C PRO A 165 10.12 -17.67 6.11
N VAL A 166 9.59 -17.58 4.89
CA VAL A 166 9.29 -18.77 4.06
C VAL A 166 10.57 -19.52 3.69
N PHE A 167 11.67 -18.78 3.49
CA PHE A 167 12.99 -19.34 3.21
C PHE A 167 13.92 -19.07 4.39
N LEU A 168 14.33 -20.12 5.09
CA LEU A 168 15.27 -20.03 6.22
C LEU A 168 16.72 -19.84 5.75
N TYR A 169 17.03 -20.31 4.55
CA TYR A 169 18.37 -20.22 3.97
C TYR A 169 18.29 -20.26 2.44
N VAL A 170 18.99 -19.33 1.81
CA VAL A 170 19.18 -19.30 0.35
C VAL A 170 20.65 -18.96 0.09
N SER A 171 21.35 -19.77 -0.69
CA SER A 171 22.73 -19.51 -1.08
C SER A 171 22.96 -19.93 -2.53
N GLY A 172 23.86 -19.23 -3.21
CA GLY A 172 24.28 -19.57 -4.56
C GLY A 172 23.26 -19.27 -5.66
N LEU A 173 22.10 -18.70 -5.34
CA LEU A 173 21.14 -18.26 -6.34
C LEU A 173 21.38 -16.77 -6.67
N PRO A 174 21.28 -16.39 -7.96
CA PRO A 174 21.36 -14.98 -8.36
C PRO A 174 20.18 -14.18 -7.82
N ASP A 175 20.48 -13.04 -7.20
CA ASP A 175 19.49 -12.08 -6.71
C ASP A 175 19.23 -11.01 -7.79
N MET A 176 18.00 -10.94 -8.28
CA MET A 176 17.58 -10.03 -9.35
C MET A 176 17.02 -8.70 -8.81
N SER A 177 16.93 -8.51 -7.50
CA SER A 177 16.24 -7.37 -6.88
C SER A 177 16.73 -6.03 -7.38
N GLN A 178 18.05 -5.82 -7.40
CA GLN A 178 18.63 -4.55 -7.82
C GLN A 178 18.48 -4.30 -9.33
N GLU A 179 18.56 -5.33 -10.14
CA GLU A 179 18.39 -5.24 -11.58
C GLU A 179 16.94 -4.88 -11.93
N ILE A 180 15.97 -5.53 -11.28
CA ILE A 180 14.54 -5.24 -11.42
C ILE A 180 14.24 -3.81 -10.98
N LEU A 181 14.76 -3.41 -9.83
CA LEU A 181 14.56 -2.06 -9.30
C LEU A 181 15.13 -0.98 -10.22
N THR A 182 16.30 -1.24 -10.81
CA THR A 182 16.92 -0.32 -11.77
C THR A 182 16.06 -0.15 -13.01
N GLU A 183 15.50 -1.24 -13.55
CA GLU A 183 14.62 -1.19 -14.72
C GLU A 183 13.30 -0.47 -14.44
N LEU A 184 12.68 -0.74 -13.29
CA LEU A 184 11.47 -0.04 -12.85
C LEU A 184 11.70 1.47 -12.69
N ASN A 185 12.85 1.84 -12.13
CA ASN A 185 13.21 3.23 -11.86
C ASN A 185 13.77 3.97 -13.11
N ALA A 186 14.13 3.26 -14.17
CA ALA A 186 14.53 3.88 -15.44
C ALA A 186 13.40 4.69 -16.10
N LYS A 187 12.15 4.40 -15.75
CA LYS A 187 10.94 5.11 -16.22
C LYS A 187 10.46 6.19 -15.25
N ALA A 188 11.25 6.48 -14.20
CA ALA A 188 10.88 7.49 -13.21
C ALA A 188 10.90 8.90 -13.83
N PRO A 189 9.89 9.74 -13.59
CA PRO A 189 9.94 11.12 -13.98
C PRO A 189 11.06 11.88 -13.24
N PRO A 190 11.58 13.00 -13.79
CA PRO A 190 12.59 13.80 -13.11
C PRO A 190 12.18 14.17 -11.68
N GLY A 191 13.07 13.98 -10.71
CA GLY A 191 12.84 14.29 -9.30
C GLY A 191 12.06 13.22 -8.50
N ALA A 192 11.46 12.20 -9.12
CA ALA A 192 10.66 11.18 -8.42
C ALA A 192 11.45 10.29 -7.45
N LEU A 193 12.75 10.17 -7.64
CA LEU A 193 13.64 9.38 -6.77
C LEU A 193 14.26 10.20 -5.64
N GLY A 194 13.98 11.50 -5.58
CA GLY A 194 14.71 12.46 -4.75
C GLY A 194 16.13 12.67 -5.29
N ASP A 195 16.65 13.86 -5.18
CA ASP A 195 18.05 14.09 -5.49
C ASP A 195 18.92 13.23 -4.58
N LYS A 196 19.73 12.34 -5.16
CA LYS A 196 20.80 11.68 -4.41
C LYS A 196 21.75 12.78 -3.96
N LYS A 197 21.62 13.22 -2.70
CA LYS A 197 22.68 13.98 -2.04
C LYS A 197 23.83 13.07 -1.70
#